data_b5e734159b63c7b87e46525decc6213c
#
_entry.id   b5e734159b63c7b87e46525decc6213c
#
_cell.length_a   1.000
_cell.length_b   1.000
_cell.length_c   1.000
_cell.angle_alpha   90.00
_cell.angle_beta   90.00
_cell.angle_gamma   90.00
#
_symmetry.space_group_name_H-M   'P 1'
#
loop_
_entity.id
_entity.type
_entity.pdbx_description
1 polymer ?
#
loop_
_entity_poly.entity_id
_entity_poly.type
_entity_poly.pdbx_seq_one_letter_code
_entity_poly.pdbx_strand_id
1 'polypeptide(L)'
;MNMNNPYEENLQKPLEKYGRDITQAAKDGKIDPVIGRDDEIRSITRILSRKTKNNPVLIGEPGVGKTAIVEGLATRIIKGDVPNSLKDKTVWELDMGALVAGAKYRGEFEERLKAVLKEVKESDGNIIMFIDEIHMIVGAGAIEGAMDAGNMLKPMLARGEIHCIGATTLNEYRKYIEKDAALERRFQKVLVKEPNVLDTITILRGLKPKFEVFHGVNIKDKALVAAATLSDRYITDRFLPDKAIDLIDEAAATIKVQMESVPTELDNLERNIMTLEIEKQALKKEKDLSLIHI
;
A
#
# COMPACT_ATOMS: atom_id res chain seq x y z
N MET A 1 23.99 -9.86 38.52
CA MET A 1 22.86 -8.95 38.32
C MET A 1 22.86 -8.57 36.84
N ASN A 2 22.07 -9.28 36.00
CA ASN A 2 21.89 -8.91 34.63
C ASN A 2 20.92 -7.73 34.60
N MET A 3 21.41 -6.56 34.28
CA MET A 3 20.56 -5.43 33.92
C MET A 3 20.00 -5.72 32.51
N ASN A 4 18.76 -6.18 32.41
CA ASN A 4 18.04 -6.20 31.16
C ASN A 4 17.92 -4.76 30.69
N ASN A 5 18.56 -4.46 29.59
CA ASN A 5 18.46 -3.17 28.92
C ASN A 5 17.04 -3.09 28.29
N PRO A 6 16.16 -2.15 28.68
CA PRO A 6 14.81 -2.03 28.14
C PRO A 6 14.79 -1.75 26.62
N TYR A 7 15.92 -1.43 26.02
CA TYR A 7 16.09 -1.29 24.56
C TYR A 7 16.31 -2.63 23.84
N GLU A 8 16.73 -3.71 24.51
CA GLU A 8 16.90 -5.03 23.89
C GLU A 8 15.58 -5.81 23.77
N GLU A 9 14.62 -5.63 24.66
CA GLU A 9 13.29 -6.26 24.54
C GLU A 9 12.47 -5.76 23.33
N ASN A 10 12.75 -4.54 22.82
CA ASN A 10 12.08 -3.97 21.65
C ASN A 10 12.69 -4.40 20.29
N LEU A 11 13.80 -5.14 20.30
CA LEU A 11 14.53 -5.59 19.10
C LEU A 11 14.29 -7.07 18.78
N GLN A 12 13.48 -7.79 19.56
CA GLN A 12 13.34 -9.25 19.43
C GLN A 12 12.71 -9.71 18.11
N LYS A 13 11.94 -8.86 17.39
CA LYS A 13 11.36 -9.18 16.09
C LYS A 13 11.20 -7.93 15.21
N PRO A 14 12.30 -7.39 14.67
CA PRO A 14 12.27 -6.15 13.90
C PRO A 14 11.35 -6.23 12.68
N LEU A 15 11.31 -7.37 11.98
CA LEU A 15 10.44 -7.59 10.83
C LEU A 15 8.96 -7.54 11.20
N GLU A 16 8.57 -8.14 12.32
CA GLU A 16 7.16 -8.09 12.78
C GLU A 16 6.71 -6.68 13.16
N LYS A 17 7.66 -5.85 13.63
CA LYS A 17 7.38 -4.48 14.06
C LYS A 17 7.36 -3.47 12.91
N TYR A 18 8.21 -3.66 11.92
CA TYR A 18 8.44 -2.70 10.82
C TYR A 18 8.14 -3.27 9.44
N GLY A 19 7.47 -4.41 9.39
CA GLY A 19 7.10 -5.05 8.14
C GLY A 19 5.78 -5.80 8.24
N ARG A 20 5.28 -6.21 7.08
CA ARG A 20 4.09 -7.02 6.92
C ARG A 20 4.47 -8.31 6.20
N ASP A 21 4.16 -9.46 6.78
CA ASP A 21 4.32 -10.75 6.10
C ASP A 21 3.20 -10.94 5.06
N ILE A 22 3.53 -10.70 3.78
CA ILE A 22 2.60 -10.88 2.66
C ILE A 22 2.29 -12.37 2.47
N THR A 23 3.24 -13.26 2.71
CA THR A 23 3.04 -14.71 2.57
C THR A 23 2.05 -15.23 3.62
N GLN A 24 2.14 -14.77 4.86
CA GLN A 24 1.18 -15.11 5.89
C GLN A 24 -0.19 -14.50 5.60
N ALA A 25 -0.25 -13.26 5.12
CA ALA A 25 -1.50 -12.63 4.72
C ALA A 25 -2.19 -13.39 3.57
N ALA A 26 -1.41 -13.97 2.65
CA ALA A 26 -1.94 -14.82 1.59
C ALA A 26 -2.48 -16.17 2.13
N LYS A 27 -1.80 -16.80 3.09
CA LYS A 27 -2.29 -18.01 3.77
C LYS A 27 -3.60 -17.75 4.51
N ASP A 28 -3.73 -16.59 5.13
CA ASP A 28 -4.92 -16.18 5.87
C ASP A 28 -6.08 -15.78 4.94
N GLY A 29 -5.90 -15.76 3.61
CA GLY A 29 -6.93 -15.34 2.66
C GLY A 29 -7.22 -13.84 2.67
N LYS A 30 -6.31 -13.02 3.22
CA LYS A 30 -6.47 -11.56 3.35
C LYS A 30 -6.03 -10.80 2.09
N ILE A 31 -5.41 -11.51 1.14
CA ILE A 31 -4.96 -10.91 -0.13
C ILE A 31 -6.06 -11.01 -1.18
N ASP A 32 -6.17 -9.96 -1.98
CA ASP A 32 -7.08 -9.90 -3.11
C ASP A 32 -6.64 -10.80 -4.26
N PRO A 33 -7.58 -11.35 -5.05
CA PRO A 33 -7.23 -12.12 -6.23
C PRO A 33 -6.49 -11.23 -7.23
N VAL A 34 -5.29 -11.66 -7.62
CA VAL A 34 -4.46 -10.94 -8.59
C VAL A 34 -4.82 -11.43 -9.99
N ILE A 35 -5.25 -10.51 -10.85
CA ILE A 35 -5.77 -10.80 -12.18
C ILE A 35 -4.94 -10.06 -13.23
N GLY A 36 -4.60 -10.76 -14.33
CA GLY A 36 -3.95 -10.15 -15.49
C GLY A 36 -2.49 -9.74 -15.28
N ARG A 37 -1.80 -10.31 -14.27
CA ARG A 37 -0.39 -10.00 -13.94
C ARG A 37 0.55 -11.21 -14.05
N ASP A 38 0.14 -12.23 -14.81
CA ASP A 38 0.90 -13.49 -14.93
C ASP A 38 2.29 -13.30 -15.51
N ASP A 39 2.46 -12.45 -16.50
CA ASP A 39 3.72 -12.21 -17.17
C ASP A 39 4.70 -11.45 -16.28
N GLU A 40 4.23 -10.47 -15.54
CA GLU A 40 5.03 -9.74 -14.57
C GLU A 40 5.46 -10.66 -13.42
N ILE A 41 4.55 -11.49 -12.88
CA ILE A 41 4.86 -12.46 -11.82
C ILE A 41 5.88 -13.48 -12.32
N ARG A 42 5.74 -14.02 -13.53
CA ARG A 42 6.74 -14.89 -14.15
C ARG A 42 8.09 -14.21 -14.30
N SER A 43 8.08 -12.93 -14.69
CA SER A 43 9.31 -12.14 -14.86
C SER A 43 10.04 -11.94 -13.55
N ILE A 44 9.35 -11.55 -12.46
CA ILE A 44 9.98 -11.41 -11.15
C ILE A 44 10.48 -12.76 -10.62
N THR A 45 9.70 -13.83 -10.78
CA THR A 45 10.09 -15.21 -10.41
C THR A 45 11.39 -15.61 -11.11
N ARG A 46 11.49 -15.37 -12.42
CA ARG A 46 12.70 -15.66 -13.22
C ARG A 46 13.89 -14.83 -12.75
N ILE A 47 13.69 -13.53 -12.45
CA ILE A 47 14.76 -12.63 -12.00
C ILE A 47 15.28 -13.07 -10.63
N LEU A 48 14.41 -13.37 -9.67
CA LEU A 48 14.80 -13.86 -8.35
C LEU A 48 15.59 -15.18 -8.39
N SER A 49 15.42 -15.97 -9.44
CA SER A 49 16.16 -17.24 -9.65
C SER A 49 17.50 -17.04 -10.37
N ARG A 50 17.92 -15.83 -10.72
CA ARG A 50 19.19 -15.55 -11.40
C ARG A 50 20.36 -15.53 -10.42
N LYS A 51 21.56 -15.81 -10.93
CA LYS A 51 22.81 -15.69 -10.16
C LYS A 51 23.25 -14.23 -9.95
N THR A 52 22.94 -13.36 -10.92
CA THR A 52 23.31 -11.93 -10.93
C THR A 52 22.11 -11.11 -11.37
N LYS A 53 22.04 -9.85 -10.97
CA LYS A 53 20.88 -8.97 -11.20
C LYS A 53 19.58 -9.67 -10.78
N ASN A 54 19.61 -10.29 -9.61
CA ASN A 54 18.54 -11.12 -9.07
C ASN A 54 17.51 -10.37 -8.23
N ASN A 55 17.59 -9.04 -8.20
CA ASN A 55 16.60 -8.19 -7.53
C ASN A 55 15.73 -7.51 -8.60
N PRO A 56 14.45 -7.88 -8.74
CA PRO A 56 13.55 -7.19 -9.65
C PRO A 56 13.18 -5.80 -9.10
N VAL A 57 13.01 -4.84 -10.00
CA VAL A 57 12.39 -3.56 -9.68
C VAL A 57 11.18 -3.35 -10.60
N LEU A 58 10.01 -3.24 -10.00
CA LEU A 58 8.73 -2.97 -10.66
C LEU A 58 8.66 -1.47 -10.98
N ILE A 59 8.58 -1.14 -12.25
CA ILE A 59 8.55 0.23 -12.72
C ILE A 59 7.19 0.50 -13.37
N GLY A 60 6.44 1.42 -12.81
CA GLY A 60 5.12 1.80 -13.34
C GLY A 60 4.55 3.00 -12.61
N GLU A 61 3.55 3.61 -13.20
CA GLU A 61 2.85 4.74 -12.60
C GLU A 61 2.15 4.36 -11.28
N PRO A 62 1.82 5.33 -10.44
CA PRO A 62 1.04 5.08 -9.21
C PRO A 62 -0.31 4.43 -9.55
N GLY A 63 -0.76 3.49 -8.73
CA GLY A 63 -2.09 2.88 -8.91
C GLY A 63 -2.21 1.82 -10.01
N VAL A 64 -1.13 1.47 -10.75
CA VAL A 64 -1.20 0.41 -11.78
C VAL A 64 -1.16 -1.02 -11.21
N GLY A 65 -1.00 -1.19 -9.88
CA GLY A 65 -1.02 -2.48 -9.23
C GLY A 65 0.34 -3.15 -9.06
N LYS A 66 1.41 -2.40 -8.78
CA LYS A 66 2.75 -2.95 -8.49
C LYS A 66 2.76 -3.88 -7.28
N THR A 67 2.11 -3.47 -6.19
CA THR A 67 1.99 -4.27 -4.96
C THR A 67 1.22 -5.57 -5.21
N ALA A 68 0.15 -5.53 -6.02
CA ALA A 68 -0.62 -6.73 -6.38
C ALA A 68 0.23 -7.82 -7.06
N ILE A 69 1.25 -7.44 -7.84
CA ILE A 69 2.18 -8.40 -8.47
C ILE A 69 2.96 -9.17 -7.40
N VAL A 70 3.40 -8.49 -6.34
CA VAL A 70 4.14 -9.11 -5.23
C VAL A 70 3.22 -10.01 -4.39
N GLU A 71 1.99 -9.58 -4.16
CA GLU A 71 0.94 -10.38 -3.51
C GLU A 71 0.61 -11.63 -4.34
N GLY A 72 0.58 -11.50 -5.68
CA GLY A 72 0.44 -12.62 -6.60
C GLY A 72 1.60 -13.62 -6.52
N LEU A 73 2.84 -13.13 -6.39
CA LEU A 73 4.00 -13.98 -6.15
C LEU A 73 3.86 -14.76 -4.83
N ALA A 74 3.50 -14.09 -3.74
CA ALA A 74 3.30 -14.73 -2.44
C ALA A 74 2.22 -15.82 -2.52
N THR A 75 1.12 -15.56 -3.21
CA THR A 75 0.05 -16.54 -3.46
C THR A 75 0.56 -17.76 -4.24
N ARG A 76 1.41 -17.57 -5.25
CA ARG A 76 2.03 -18.70 -6.01
C ARG A 76 3.03 -19.47 -5.17
N ILE A 77 3.81 -18.82 -4.30
CA ILE A 77 4.73 -19.51 -3.37
C ILE A 77 3.93 -20.48 -2.49
N ILE A 78 2.81 -20.01 -1.91
CA ILE A 78 1.97 -20.85 -1.04
C ILE A 78 1.37 -22.04 -1.80
N LYS A 79 0.92 -21.81 -3.03
CA LYS A 79 0.37 -22.86 -3.89
C LYS A 79 1.44 -23.82 -4.43
N GLY A 80 2.73 -23.53 -4.20
CA GLY A 80 3.84 -24.29 -4.75
C GLY A 80 4.04 -24.10 -6.27
N ASP A 81 3.38 -23.11 -6.88
CA ASP A 81 3.48 -22.78 -8.31
C ASP A 81 4.65 -21.83 -8.60
N VAL A 82 5.82 -22.23 -8.08
CA VAL A 82 7.10 -21.51 -8.26
C VAL A 82 8.24 -22.51 -8.37
N PRO A 83 9.41 -22.14 -8.93
CA PRO A 83 10.61 -22.96 -8.92
C PRO A 83 10.99 -23.40 -7.50
N ASN A 84 11.65 -24.56 -7.39
CA ASN A 84 12.06 -25.12 -6.09
C ASN A 84 12.88 -24.13 -5.24
N SER A 85 13.65 -23.25 -5.87
CA SER A 85 14.45 -22.21 -5.20
C SER A 85 13.62 -21.16 -4.46
N LEU A 86 12.31 -21.08 -4.71
CA LEU A 86 11.40 -20.10 -4.12
C LEU A 86 10.29 -20.71 -3.26
N LYS A 87 10.13 -22.05 -3.24
CA LYS A 87 8.99 -22.71 -2.56
C LYS A 87 8.89 -22.45 -1.06
N ASP A 88 10.05 -22.33 -0.40
CA ASP A 88 10.10 -22.18 1.07
C ASP A 88 10.40 -20.74 1.50
N LYS A 89 10.35 -19.81 0.54
CA LYS A 89 10.62 -18.39 0.84
C LYS A 89 9.38 -17.66 1.32
N THR A 90 9.60 -16.67 2.17
CA THR A 90 8.57 -15.74 2.64
C THR A 90 8.81 -14.36 2.05
N VAL A 91 7.73 -13.66 1.74
CA VAL A 91 7.78 -12.29 1.20
C VAL A 91 7.33 -11.33 2.29
N TRP A 92 8.19 -10.38 2.63
CA TRP A 92 7.95 -9.37 3.64
C TRP A 92 7.98 -7.97 3.03
N GLU A 93 6.93 -7.21 3.22
CA GLU A 93 6.84 -5.81 2.86
C GLU A 93 7.45 -4.96 3.97
N LEU A 94 8.37 -4.08 3.62
CA LEU A 94 8.97 -3.13 4.55
C LEU A 94 8.08 -1.90 4.68
N ASP A 95 7.57 -1.64 5.88
CA ASP A 95 6.79 -0.43 6.17
C ASP A 95 7.71 0.75 6.48
N MET A 96 7.95 1.58 5.48
CA MET A 96 8.75 2.79 5.62
C MET A 96 8.13 3.79 6.59
N GLY A 97 6.80 3.86 6.64
CA GLY A 97 6.08 4.72 7.57
C GLY A 97 6.33 4.32 9.02
N ALA A 98 6.25 3.02 9.33
CA ALA A 98 6.51 2.49 10.66
C ALA A 98 7.98 2.69 11.09
N LEU A 99 8.93 2.59 10.14
CA LEU A 99 10.35 2.85 10.43
C LEU A 99 10.63 4.30 10.83
N VAL A 100 9.94 5.25 10.20
CA VAL A 100 10.09 6.69 10.45
C VAL A 100 9.24 7.15 11.64
N ALA A 101 8.07 6.55 11.85
CA ALA A 101 7.13 6.97 12.89
C ALA A 101 7.78 6.96 14.27
N GLY A 102 7.72 8.10 14.98
CA GLY A 102 8.26 8.26 16.32
C GLY A 102 9.80 8.28 16.42
N ALA A 103 10.54 8.21 15.31
CA ALA A 103 11.98 8.42 15.32
C ALA A 103 12.28 9.90 15.56
N LYS A 104 12.78 10.23 16.73
CA LYS A 104 13.13 11.62 17.11
C LYS A 104 14.43 12.08 16.45
N TYR A 105 15.32 11.16 16.14
CA TYR A 105 16.64 11.43 15.57
C TYR A 105 16.94 10.48 14.41
N ARG A 106 17.76 10.93 13.48
CA ARG A 106 18.24 10.16 12.33
C ARG A 106 18.81 8.78 12.72
N GLY A 107 19.54 8.70 13.82
CA GLY A 107 20.16 7.45 14.29
C GLY A 107 19.13 6.36 14.63
N GLU A 108 17.96 6.71 15.17
CA GLU A 108 16.92 5.72 15.50
C GLU A 108 16.35 5.02 14.28
N PHE A 109 16.13 5.73 13.19
CA PHE A 109 15.71 5.13 11.91
C PHE A 109 16.78 4.19 11.37
N GLU A 110 18.05 4.63 11.37
CA GLU A 110 19.17 3.84 10.89
C GLU A 110 19.34 2.55 11.70
N GLU A 111 19.17 2.61 13.02
CA GLU A 111 19.22 1.44 13.92
C GLU A 111 18.06 0.47 13.64
N ARG A 112 16.83 0.98 13.45
CA ARG A 112 15.66 0.16 13.13
C ARG A 112 15.84 -0.55 11.80
N LEU A 113 16.24 0.17 10.75
CA LEU A 113 16.51 -0.41 9.43
C LEU A 113 17.65 -1.43 9.51
N LYS A 114 18.72 -1.14 10.23
CA LYS A 114 19.85 -2.06 10.43
C LYS A 114 19.43 -3.35 11.13
N ALA A 115 18.52 -3.25 12.11
CA ALA A 115 17.98 -4.42 12.80
C ALA A 115 17.14 -5.29 11.84
N VAL A 116 16.26 -4.70 11.02
CA VAL A 116 15.50 -5.41 9.99
C VAL A 116 16.42 -6.08 8.97
N LEU A 117 17.37 -5.33 8.42
CA LEU A 117 18.32 -5.87 7.43
C LEU A 117 19.18 -7.00 8.00
N LYS A 118 19.54 -6.94 9.27
CA LYS A 118 20.25 -8.01 9.97
C LYS A 118 19.40 -9.29 10.05
N GLU A 119 18.14 -9.19 10.44
CA GLU A 119 17.20 -10.32 10.50
C GLU A 119 17.00 -10.95 9.12
N VAL A 120 16.81 -10.13 8.08
CA VAL A 120 16.70 -10.61 6.69
C VAL A 120 17.96 -11.36 6.27
N LYS A 121 19.14 -10.84 6.58
CA LYS A 121 20.42 -11.48 6.27
C LYS A 121 20.58 -12.81 7.03
N GLU A 122 20.22 -12.87 8.31
CA GLU A 122 20.31 -14.07 9.14
C GLU A 122 19.35 -15.17 8.72
N SER A 123 18.31 -14.84 7.90
CA SER A 123 17.41 -15.82 7.31
C SER A 123 18.03 -16.68 6.19
N ASP A 124 19.30 -16.43 5.84
CA ASP A 124 20.04 -17.14 4.78
C ASP A 124 19.28 -17.21 3.44
N GLY A 125 18.70 -16.07 3.08
CA GLY A 125 17.97 -15.90 1.82
C GLY A 125 16.56 -16.50 1.80
N ASN A 126 16.00 -16.92 2.93
CA ASN A 126 14.62 -17.40 3.01
C ASN A 126 13.59 -16.27 2.97
N ILE A 127 14.02 -15.05 3.26
CA ILE A 127 13.18 -13.85 3.20
C ILE A 127 13.45 -13.07 1.91
N ILE A 128 12.39 -12.77 1.20
CA ILE A 128 12.39 -11.81 0.08
C ILE A 128 11.76 -10.52 0.60
N MET A 129 12.53 -9.45 0.62
CA MET A 129 12.05 -8.16 1.10
C MET A 129 11.40 -7.37 -0.03
N PHE A 130 10.15 -6.97 0.13
CA PHE A 130 9.49 -6.03 -0.77
C PHE A 130 9.60 -4.61 -0.21
N ILE A 131 10.06 -3.69 -1.04
CA ILE A 131 10.20 -2.27 -0.70
C ILE A 131 9.42 -1.47 -1.73
N ASP A 132 8.25 -0.99 -1.33
CA ASP A 132 7.55 0.00 -2.12
C ASP A 132 8.26 1.35 -2.02
N GLU A 133 8.16 2.18 -3.06
CA GLU A 133 8.84 3.47 -3.12
C GLU A 133 10.36 3.36 -2.83
N ILE A 134 11.02 2.33 -3.38
CA ILE A 134 12.45 2.02 -3.09
C ILE A 134 13.38 3.22 -3.28
N HIS A 135 13.00 4.19 -4.11
CA HIS A 135 13.74 5.43 -4.30
C HIS A 135 13.86 6.27 -3.02
N MET A 136 12.94 6.13 -2.08
CA MET A 136 13.04 6.80 -0.76
C MET A 136 14.24 6.31 0.05
N ILE A 137 14.58 5.03 -0.08
CA ILE A 137 15.75 4.46 0.61
C ILE A 137 17.05 4.81 -0.11
N VAL A 138 17.06 4.68 -1.44
CA VAL A 138 18.31 4.81 -2.22
C VAL A 138 18.58 6.25 -2.66
N GLY A 139 17.58 7.10 -2.72
CA GLY A 139 17.68 8.52 -3.13
C GLY A 139 17.89 9.51 -1.98
N ALA A 140 17.77 9.06 -0.77
CA ALA A 140 17.78 9.90 0.42
C ALA A 140 19.11 10.64 0.68
N GLY A 141 20.21 10.23 0.07
CA GLY A 141 21.51 10.91 0.22
C GLY A 141 21.65 12.24 -0.53
N ALA A 142 20.64 12.65 -1.33
CA ALA A 142 20.70 13.88 -2.16
C ALA A 142 20.03 15.11 -1.52
N ILE A 143 19.34 14.95 -0.38
CA ILE A 143 18.69 16.05 0.34
C ILE A 143 19.37 16.23 1.69
N GLU A 144 19.85 17.43 2.00
CA GLU A 144 20.42 17.77 3.33
C GLU A 144 19.43 17.38 4.43
N GLY A 145 19.80 16.40 5.27
CA GLY A 145 18.94 15.86 6.33
C GLY A 145 18.20 14.56 5.99
N ALA A 146 18.28 14.06 4.77
CA ALA A 146 17.66 12.80 4.38
C ALA A 146 18.52 11.58 4.75
N MET A 147 17.84 10.50 5.10
CA MET A 147 18.39 9.29 5.72
C MET A 147 19.29 8.52 4.75
N ASP A 148 20.50 8.17 5.17
CA ASP A 148 21.47 7.45 4.34
C ASP A 148 21.25 5.93 4.37
N ALA A 149 19.98 5.52 4.25
CA ALA A 149 19.58 4.12 4.20
C ALA A 149 20.15 3.37 2.96
N GLY A 150 20.41 4.13 1.88
CA GLY A 150 21.02 3.58 0.68
C GLY A 150 22.41 3.01 0.93
N ASN A 151 23.22 3.63 1.76
CA ASN A 151 24.56 3.15 2.08
C ASN A 151 24.56 1.86 2.92
N MET A 152 23.47 1.56 3.62
CA MET A 152 23.30 0.27 4.30
C MET A 152 22.84 -0.83 3.35
N LEU A 153 21.87 -0.53 2.49
CA LEU A 153 21.27 -1.50 1.58
C LEU A 153 22.23 -1.89 0.42
N LYS A 154 22.94 -0.91 -0.15
CA LYS A 154 23.85 -1.12 -1.28
C LYS A 154 24.90 -2.21 -1.07
N PRO A 155 25.65 -2.26 0.04
CA PRO A 155 26.63 -3.31 0.28
C PRO A 155 26.02 -4.70 0.38
N MET A 156 24.85 -4.83 1.03
CA MET A 156 24.18 -6.11 1.24
C MET A 156 23.61 -6.66 -0.08
N LEU A 157 23.02 -5.80 -0.92
CA LEU A 157 22.62 -6.15 -2.28
C LEU A 157 23.82 -6.49 -3.15
N ALA A 158 24.93 -5.76 -2.97
CA ALA A 158 26.15 -5.99 -3.73
C ALA A 158 26.78 -7.36 -3.46
N ARG A 159 26.72 -7.82 -2.20
CA ARG A 159 27.23 -9.13 -1.80
C ARG A 159 26.21 -10.27 -1.98
N GLY A 160 24.97 -9.96 -2.37
CA GLY A 160 23.89 -10.96 -2.49
C GLY A 160 23.42 -11.51 -1.14
N GLU A 161 23.64 -10.76 -0.05
CA GLU A 161 23.26 -11.15 1.30
C GLU A 161 21.75 -11.04 1.54
N ILE A 162 21.06 -10.24 0.72
CA ILE A 162 19.60 -10.05 0.77
C ILE A 162 19.00 -10.13 -0.63
N HIS A 163 17.77 -10.60 -0.70
CA HIS A 163 16.91 -10.56 -1.89
C HIS A 163 15.84 -9.49 -1.72
N CYS A 164 15.69 -8.64 -2.73
CA CYS A 164 14.78 -7.51 -2.67
C CYS A 164 13.97 -7.40 -3.97
N ILE A 165 12.68 -7.11 -3.82
CA ILE A 165 11.80 -6.63 -4.88
C ILE A 165 11.56 -5.15 -4.60
N GLY A 166 11.95 -4.27 -5.51
CA GLY A 166 11.66 -2.84 -5.41
C GLY A 166 10.45 -2.46 -6.25
N ALA A 167 9.74 -1.40 -5.85
CA ALA A 167 8.73 -0.76 -6.69
C ALA A 167 8.99 0.75 -6.73
N THR A 168 8.80 1.37 -7.89
CA THR A 168 9.00 2.82 -8.09
C THR A 168 8.39 3.28 -9.42
N THR A 169 8.37 4.59 -9.66
CA THR A 169 8.01 5.15 -10.98
C THR A 169 9.21 5.19 -11.94
N LEU A 170 8.95 5.38 -13.24
CA LEU A 170 10.02 5.46 -14.23
C LEU A 170 10.93 6.67 -14.01
N ASN A 171 10.37 7.79 -13.61
CA ASN A 171 11.11 9.04 -13.37
C ASN A 171 12.07 8.90 -12.18
N GLU A 172 11.58 8.31 -11.09
CA GLU A 172 12.36 8.06 -9.88
C GLU A 172 13.44 6.99 -10.09
N TYR A 173 13.09 5.93 -10.84
CA TYR A 173 14.08 4.93 -11.24
C TYR A 173 15.27 5.56 -11.97
N ARG A 174 14.99 6.38 -12.99
CA ARG A 174 16.02 7.09 -13.77
C ARG A 174 16.84 8.06 -12.92
N LYS A 175 16.19 8.73 -11.98
CA LYS A 175 16.82 9.73 -11.13
C LYS A 175 17.75 9.14 -10.07
N TYR A 176 17.33 8.04 -9.43
CA TYR A 176 17.97 7.53 -8.21
C TYR A 176 18.66 6.16 -8.38
N ILE A 177 18.14 5.27 -9.21
CA ILE A 177 18.67 3.90 -9.32
C ILE A 177 19.56 3.78 -10.57
N GLU A 178 19.13 4.24 -11.72
CA GLU A 178 19.86 4.11 -12.98
C GLU A 178 21.19 4.87 -12.99
N LYS A 179 21.27 5.97 -12.24
CA LYS A 179 22.51 6.76 -12.12
C LYS A 179 23.53 6.15 -11.16
N ASP A 180 23.12 5.25 -10.32
CA ASP A 180 23.97 4.56 -9.35
C ASP A 180 24.47 3.23 -9.95
N ALA A 181 25.71 3.18 -10.38
CA ALA A 181 26.29 1.99 -11.02
C ALA A 181 26.28 0.73 -10.12
N ALA A 182 26.27 0.88 -8.80
CA ALA A 182 26.21 -0.25 -7.87
C ALA A 182 24.82 -0.86 -7.83
N LEU A 183 23.77 -0.04 -7.83
CA LEU A 183 22.38 -0.46 -7.86
C LEU A 183 21.97 -0.97 -9.25
N GLU A 184 22.34 -0.26 -10.30
CA GLU A 184 22.03 -0.63 -11.70
C GLU A 184 22.49 -2.05 -12.04
N ARG A 185 23.65 -2.47 -11.50
CA ARG A 185 24.19 -3.82 -11.67
C ARG A 185 23.47 -4.90 -10.85
N ARG A 186 22.62 -4.53 -9.91
CA ARG A 186 21.92 -5.47 -8.99
C ARG A 186 20.44 -5.58 -9.26
N PHE A 187 19.85 -4.52 -9.80
CA PHE A 187 18.43 -4.50 -10.14
C PHE A 187 18.16 -4.84 -11.60
N GLN A 188 17.10 -5.58 -11.83
CA GLN A 188 16.55 -5.87 -13.15
C GLN A 188 15.17 -5.22 -13.29
N LYS A 189 15.01 -4.39 -14.31
CA LYS A 189 13.74 -3.69 -14.59
C LYS A 189 12.63 -4.66 -15.00
N VAL A 190 11.45 -4.47 -14.43
CA VAL A 190 10.18 -5.08 -14.85
C VAL A 190 9.18 -3.95 -15.05
N LEU A 191 8.76 -3.71 -16.29
CA LEU A 191 7.82 -2.66 -16.61
C LEU A 191 6.40 -3.14 -16.31
N VAL A 192 5.71 -2.38 -15.47
CA VAL A 192 4.30 -2.61 -15.11
C VAL A 192 3.45 -1.59 -15.85
N LYS A 193 2.74 -2.03 -16.86
CA LYS A 193 1.84 -1.18 -17.64
C LYS A 193 0.50 -1.02 -16.96
N GLU A 194 -0.14 0.10 -17.25
CA GLU A 194 -1.56 0.30 -16.94
C GLU A 194 -2.40 -0.80 -17.61
N PRO A 195 -3.32 -1.48 -16.89
CA PRO A 195 -4.23 -2.43 -17.51
C PRO A 195 -5.22 -1.71 -18.43
N ASN A 196 -5.68 -2.40 -19.45
CA ASN A 196 -6.74 -1.86 -20.30
C ASN A 196 -8.11 -1.93 -19.60
N VAL A 197 -9.13 -1.33 -20.21
CA VAL A 197 -10.50 -1.31 -19.65
C VAL A 197 -11.06 -2.71 -19.43
N LEU A 198 -10.81 -3.67 -20.34
CA LEU A 198 -11.32 -5.04 -20.22
C LEU A 198 -10.66 -5.80 -19.06
N ASP A 199 -9.35 -5.66 -18.91
CA ASP A 199 -8.61 -6.23 -17.77
C ASP A 199 -9.08 -5.59 -16.45
N THR A 200 -9.32 -4.28 -16.46
CA THR A 200 -9.84 -3.54 -15.30
C THR A 200 -11.23 -4.04 -14.89
N ILE A 201 -12.13 -4.26 -15.84
CA ILE A 201 -13.46 -4.84 -15.55
C ILE A 201 -13.30 -6.22 -14.89
N THR A 202 -12.38 -7.03 -15.37
CA THR A 202 -12.12 -8.36 -14.79
C THR A 202 -11.56 -8.24 -13.37
N ILE A 203 -10.67 -7.29 -13.12
CA ILE A 203 -10.15 -6.98 -11.77
C ILE A 203 -11.29 -6.55 -10.84
N LEU A 204 -12.14 -5.62 -11.28
CA LEU A 204 -13.30 -5.16 -10.50
C LEU A 204 -14.28 -6.30 -10.18
N ARG A 205 -14.51 -7.23 -11.12
CA ARG A 205 -15.31 -8.44 -10.87
C ARG A 205 -14.71 -9.33 -9.79
N GLY A 206 -13.39 -9.45 -9.77
CA GLY A 206 -12.68 -10.20 -8.72
C GLY A 206 -12.78 -9.54 -7.34
N LEU A 207 -12.79 -8.21 -7.28
CA LEU A 207 -12.88 -7.43 -6.04
C LEU A 207 -14.33 -7.25 -5.55
N LYS A 208 -15.31 -7.33 -6.45
CA LYS A 208 -16.74 -7.10 -6.17
C LYS A 208 -17.23 -7.76 -4.88
N PRO A 209 -17.01 -9.06 -4.61
CA PRO A 209 -17.54 -9.70 -3.41
C PRO A 209 -17.06 -9.06 -2.11
N LYS A 210 -15.82 -8.56 -2.07
CA LYS A 210 -15.27 -7.87 -0.90
C LYS A 210 -15.92 -6.51 -0.68
N PHE A 211 -16.12 -5.73 -1.74
CA PHE A 211 -16.82 -4.44 -1.66
C PHE A 211 -18.28 -4.61 -1.26
N GLU A 212 -18.98 -5.63 -1.79
CA GLU A 212 -20.36 -5.93 -1.41
C GLU A 212 -20.48 -6.27 0.07
N VAL A 213 -19.57 -7.08 0.60
CA VAL A 213 -19.54 -7.44 2.04
C VAL A 213 -19.18 -6.24 2.90
N PHE A 214 -18.20 -5.44 2.49
CA PHE A 214 -17.72 -4.30 3.29
C PHE A 214 -18.77 -3.18 3.39
N HIS A 215 -19.42 -2.86 2.28
CA HIS A 215 -20.42 -1.78 2.23
C HIS A 215 -21.85 -2.25 2.51
N GLY A 216 -22.13 -3.56 2.49
CA GLY A 216 -23.47 -4.09 2.66
C GLY A 216 -24.42 -3.76 1.49
N VAL A 217 -23.89 -3.56 0.30
CA VAL A 217 -24.62 -3.18 -0.92
C VAL A 217 -24.44 -4.22 -2.02
N ASN A 218 -25.40 -4.28 -2.96
CA ASN A 218 -25.26 -5.15 -4.14
C ASN A 218 -24.76 -4.33 -5.33
N ILE A 219 -23.61 -4.72 -5.90
CA ILE A 219 -22.97 -4.04 -7.02
C ILE A 219 -23.31 -4.78 -8.33
N LYS A 220 -24.05 -4.14 -9.21
CA LYS A 220 -24.39 -4.73 -10.51
C LYS A 220 -23.19 -4.72 -11.46
N ASP A 221 -23.07 -5.73 -12.33
CA ASP A 221 -21.98 -5.82 -13.30
C ASP A 221 -21.89 -4.58 -14.22
N LYS A 222 -23.03 -4.00 -14.57
CA LYS A 222 -23.08 -2.75 -15.36
C LYS A 222 -22.39 -1.57 -14.64
N ALA A 223 -22.39 -1.54 -13.31
CA ALA A 223 -21.69 -0.51 -12.55
C ALA A 223 -20.17 -0.69 -12.64
N LEU A 224 -19.66 -1.94 -12.62
CA LEU A 224 -18.25 -2.23 -12.81
C LEU A 224 -17.76 -1.82 -14.20
N VAL A 225 -18.55 -2.16 -15.23
CA VAL A 225 -18.27 -1.75 -16.62
C VAL A 225 -18.27 -0.22 -16.74
N ALA A 226 -19.25 0.45 -16.15
CA ALA A 226 -19.34 1.91 -16.16
C ALA A 226 -18.14 2.55 -15.42
N ALA A 227 -17.77 2.03 -14.24
CA ALA A 227 -16.64 2.55 -13.46
C ALA A 227 -15.33 2.46 -14.27
N ALA A 228 -15.03 1.32 -14.88
CA ALA A 228 -13.83 1.16 -15.70
C ALA A 228 -13.85 2.09 -16.93
N THR A 229 -14.96 2.15 -17.66
CA THR A 229 -15.06 2.93 -18.90
C THR A 229 -15.07 4.44 -18.64
N LEU A 230 -15.82 4.89 -17.62
CA LEU A 230 -15.93 6.33 -17.33
C LEU A 230 -14.68 6.86 -16.65
N SER A 231 -14.04 6.09 -15.77
CA SER A 231 -12.77 6.50 -15.18
C SER A 231 -11.67 6.62 -16.22
N ASP A 232 -11.59 5.68 -17.15
CA ASP A 232 -10.63 5.73 -18.26
C ASP A 232 -10.82 6.99 -19.11
N ARG A 233 -12.07 7.33 -19.41
CA ARG A 233 -12.41 8.44 -20.29
C ARG A 233 -12.29 9.82 -19.64
N TYR A 234 -12.67 9.95 -18.37
CA TYR A 234 -12.86 11.26 -17.73
C TYR A 234 -11.85 11.59 -16.62
N ILE A 235 -11.17 10.58 -16.05
CA ILE A 235 -10.13 10.77 -15.04
C ILE A 235 -8.78 10.59 -15.71
N THR A 236 -8.11 11.70 -16.05
CA THR A 236 -6.88 11.70 -16.83
C THR A 236 -5.59 11.82 -16.01
N ASP A 237 -5.71 12.21 -14.76
CA ASP A 237 -4.60 12.42 -13.81
C ASP A 237 -4.26 11.19 -12.96
N ARG A 238 -5.01 10.11 -13.10
CA ARG A 238 -4.82 8.83 -12.40
C ARG A 238 -4.88 7.66 -13.38
N PHE A 239 -4.41 6.49 -12.94
CA PHE A 239 -4.27 5.30 -13.78
C PHE A 239 -5.22 4.17 -13.37
N LEU A 240 -5.58 3.32 -14.33
CA LEU A 240 -6.29 2.08 -14.07
C LEU A 240 -5.32 1.07 -13.37
N PRO A 241 -5.82 0.17 -12.50
CA PRO A 241 -7.22 0.01 -12.11
C PRO A 241 -7.65 0.93 -10.97
N ASP A 242 -6.73 1.63 -10.32
CA ASP A 242 -6.93 2.36 -9.08
C ASP A 242 -8.09 3.36 -9.16
N LYS A 243 -8.12 4.22 -10.20
CA LYS A 243 -9.21 5.18 -10.42
C LYS A 243 -10.58 4.54 -10.59
N ALA A 244 -10.67 3.33 -11.12
CA ALA A 244 -11.93 2.61 -11.27
C ALA A 244 -12.36 1.93 -9.98
N ILE A 245 -11.40 1.43 -9.19
CA ILE A 245 -11.62 0.88 -7.85
C ILE A 245 -12.19 1.95 -6.93
N ASP A 246 -11.58 3.13 -6.91
CA ASP A 246 -12.04 4.27 -6.10
C ASP A 246 -13.47 4.69 -6.47
N LEU A 247 -13.82 4.71 -7.76
CA LEU A 247 -15.20 5.03 -8.16
C LEU A 247 -16.22 4.04 -7.60
N ILE A 248 -15.89 2.75 -7.58
CA ILE A 248 -16.79 1.73 -7.01
C ILE A 248 -16.89 1.89 -5.50
N ASP A 249 -15.76 2.13 -4.83
CA ASP A 249 -15.70 2.30 -3.38
C ASP A 249 -16.51 3.52 -2.93
N GLU A 250 -16.29 4.67 -3.58
CA GLU A 250 -17.00 5.92 -3.30
C GLU A 250 -18.51 5.81 -3.57
N ALA A 251 -18.89 5.18 -4.70
CA ALA A 251 -20.30 4.98 -5.02
C ALA A 251 -21.00 4.05 -4.02
N ALA A 252 -20.32 2.97 -3.61
CA ALA A 252 -20.86 2.03 -2.62
C ALA A 252 -20.96 2.67 -1.24
N ALA A 253 -19.95 3.44 -0.81
CA ALA A 253 -19.97 4.20 0.43
C ALA A 253 -21.11 5.23 0.46
N THR A 254 -21.31 5.96 -0.63
CA THR A 254 -22.41 6.93 -0.77
C THR A 254 -23.77 6.26 -0.60
N ILE A 255 -24.01 5.12 -1.25
CA ILE A 255 -25.26 4.36 -1.12
C ILE A 255 -25.44 3.87 0.31
N LYS A 256 -24.39 3.33 0.94
CA LYS A 256 -24.45 2.88 2.35
C LYS A 256 -24.85 4.01 3.27
N VAL A 257 -24.22 5.18 3.15
CA VAL A 257 -24.57 6.37 3.97
C VAL A 257 -26.03 6.78 3.72
N GLN A 258 -26.51 6.76 2.49
CA GLN A 258 -27.90 7.09 2.17
C GLN A 258 -28.90 6.07 2.76
N MET A 259 -28.54 4.79 2.82
CA MET A 259 -29.38 3.76 3.42
C MET A 259 -29.43 3.83 4.96
N GLU A 260 -28.33 4.24 5.58
CA GLU A 260 -28.18 4.32 7.04
C GLU A 260 -28.59 5.68 7.61
N SER A 261 -28.64 6.73 6.80
CA SER A 261 -29.02 8.08 7.24
C SER A 261 -30.51 8.33 7.11
N VAL A 262 -31.03 9.23 7.93
CA VAL A 262 -32.39 9.78 7.79
C VAL A 262 -32.49 10.45 6.41
N PRO A 263 -33.58 10.25 5.64
CA PRO A 263 -33.76 10.93 4.36
C PRO A 263 -33.49 12.43 4.49
N THR A 264 -32.74 13.01 3.55
CA THR A 264 -32.29 14.41 3.60
C THR A 264 -33.45 15.40 3.82
N GLU A 265 -34.63 15.07 3.32
CA GLU A 265 -35.86 15.86 3.53
C GLU A 265 -36.30 15.89 5.00
N LEU A 266 -36.21 14.74 5.70
CA LEU A 266 -36.53 14.65 7.11
C LEU A 266 -35.47 15.35 7.98
N ASP A 267 -34.19 15.15 7.70
CA ASP A 267 -33.10 15.84 8.41
C ASP A 267 -33.22 17.37 8.28
N ASN A 268 -33.54 17.87 7.08
CA ASN A 268 -33.80 19.30 6.86
C ASN A 268 -35.01 19.82 7.63
N LEU A 269 -36.09 19.04 7.71
CA LEU A 269 -37.28 19.37 8.52
C LEU A 269 -36.95 19.41 10.01
N GLU A 270 -36.22 18.44 10.52
CA GLU A 270 -35.81 18.39 11.91
C GLU A 270 -34.91 19.58 12.27
N ARG A 271 -33.95 19.95 11.42
CA ARG A 271 -33.12 21.15 11.60
C ARG A 271 -33.96 22.43 11.60
N ASN A 272 -34.91 22.57 10.70
CA ASN A 272 -35.80 23.69 10.66
C ASN A 272 -36.68 23.80 11.92
N ILE A 273 -37.21 22.67 12.39
CA ILE A 273 -37.97 22.59 13.66
C ILE A 273 -37.10 23.06 14.82
N MET A 274 -35.86 22.55 14.92
CA MET A 274 -34.90 22.92 15.96
C MET A 274 -34.59 24.42 15.93
N THR A 275 -34.39 25.00 14.76
CA THR A 275 -34.13 26.44 14.58
C THR A 275 -35.33 27.26 15.06
N LEU A 276 -36.56 26.88 14.66
CA LEU A 276 -37.78 27.55 15.09
C LEU A 276 -38.05 27.42 16.60
N GLU A 277 -37.69 26.31 17.20
CA GLU A 277 -37.77 26.13 18.65
C GLU A 277 -36.79 27.04 19.40
N ILE A 278 -35.58 27.20 18.90
CA ILE A 278 -34.60 28.12 19.49
C ILE A 278 -35.10 29.58 19.38
N GLU A 279 -35.60 30.00 18.21
CA GLU A 279 -36.20 31.30 18.01
C GLU A 279 -37.40 31.54 18.92
N LYS A 280 -38.26 30.59 19.05
CA LYS A 280 -39.42 30.64 19.98
C LYS A 280 -38.97 30.80 21.41
N GLN A 281 -37.90 30.11 21.84
CA GLN A 281 -37.37 30.29 23.21
C GLN A 281 -36.72 31.67 23.40
N ALA A 282 -36.01 32.19 22.39
CA ALA A 282 -35.45 33.54 22.45
C ALA A 282 -36.52 34.63 22.56
N LEU A 283 -37.56 34.53 21.73
CA LEU A 283 -38.71 35.48 21.77
C LEU A 283 -39.53 35.38 23.09
N LYS A 284 -39.62 34.19 23.69
CA LYS A 284 -40.23 34.08 25.05
C LYS A 284 -39.41 34.83 26.10
N LYS A 285 -38.11 34.78 26.06
CA LYS A 285 -37.21 35.49 26.97
C LYS A 285 -37.29 37.00 26.77
N GLU A 286 -37.39 37.50 25.51
CA GLU A 286 -37.57 38.91 25.21
C GLU A 286 -38.89 39.47 25.74
N LYS A 287 -39.99 38.71 25.66
CA LYS A 287 -41.26 39.12 26.27
C LYS A 287 -41.21 39.27 27.81
N ASP A 288 -40.42 38.41 28.45
CA ASP A 288 -40.22 38.48 29.90
C ASP A 288 -39.36 39.69 30.33
N LEU A 289 -38.42 40.10 29.45
CA LEU A 289 -37.58 41.32 29.70
C LEU A 289 -38.32 42.63 29.42
N SER A 290 -39.29 42.66 28.53
CA SER A 290 -40.09 43.85 28.25
C SER A 290 -41.06 44.23 29.39
N LEU A 291 -41.34 43.29 30.26
CA LEU A 291 -42.17 43.53 31.47
C LEU A 291 -41.37 44.13 32.66
N ILE A 292 -40.04 44.21 32.56
CA ILE A 292 -39.17 44.77 33.61
C ILE A 292 -38.96 46.30 33.45
N HIS A 293 -39.36 46.86 32.32
CA HIS A 293 -39.19 48.31 32.02
C HIS A 293 -40.51 49.13 32.03
N ILE A 294 -41.55 48.65 32.70
CA ILE A 294 -42.73 49.45 33.03
C ILE A 294 -42.87 49.46 34.61
#